data_218e37218bed25f85c5af708563a2af1
#
_entry.id   218e37218bed25f85c5af708563a2af1
#
_cell.length_a   1.000
_cell.length_b   1.000
_cell.length_c   1.000
_cell.angle_alpha   90.00
_cell.angle_beta   90.00
_cell.angle_gamma   90.00
#
_symmetry.space_group_name_H-M   'P 1'
#
loop_
_entity.id
_entity.type
_entity.pdbx_description
1 polymer ?
#
loop_
_entity_poly.entity_id
_entity_poly.type
_entity_poly.pdbx_seq_one_letter_code
_entity_poly.pdbx_strand_id
1 'polypeptide(L)'
;VGTQIKHVNIPEGATYMNIASKLAPLVRETVSDGMDEALNALAEQLPMTIHRYPTGMNCFDWILPEKWTCYGASLQRINGETVFSFEENPLFVRSYSMPYEGEVSREDLLRHIVTHSTISKAIPYKQEFIERDCGFCCTKEIRKSLTDERYKVDIRTDFSYGELKVGEVV
;
A
#
# COMPACT_ATOMS: atom_id res chain seq x y z
N VAL A 1 -30.29 -22.36 16.51
CA VAL A 1 -30.62 -22.01 15.11
C VAL A 1 -29.33 -22.10 14.35
N GLY A 2 -29.12 -23.21 13.60
CA GLY A 2 -27.90 -23.44 12.83
C GLY A 2 -27.95 -22.63 11.55
N THR A 3 -27.02 -21.70 11.40
CA THR A 3 -26.79 -20.97 10.13
C THR A 3 -26.25 -21.98 9.12
N GLN A 4 -27.04 -22.36 8.14
CA GLN A 4 -26.55 -23.16 7.00
C GLN A 4 -25.58 -22.30 6.21
N ILE A 5 -24.31 -22.69 6.18
CA ILE A 5 -23.31 -22.13 5.27
C ILE A 5 -23.74 -22.51 3.86
N LYS A 6 -24.24 -21.53 3.09
CA LYS A 6 -24.50 -21.74 1.65
C LYS A 6 -23.15 -21.94 0.97
N HIS A 7 -22.95 -23.08 0.33
CA HIS A 7 -21.81 -23.32 -0.53
C HIS A 7 -21.83 -22.29 -1.68
N VAL A 8 -20.85 -21.37 -1.69
CA VAL A 8 -20.61 -20.49 -2.82
C VAL A 8 -20.09 -21.34 -3.97
N ASN A 9 -20.83 -21.40 -5.07
CA ASN A 9 -20.42 -22.12 -6.27
C ASN A 9 -19.34 -21.27 -6.97
N ILE A 10 -18.05 -21.59 -6.75
CA ILE A 10 -16.93 -20.94 -7.45
C ILE A 10 -16.95 -21.46 -8.89
N PRO A 11 -16.98 -20.60 -9.93
CA PRO A 11 -17.01 -21.04 -11.32
C PRO A 11 -15.86 -21.99 -11.64
N GLU A 12 -16.15 -23.06 -12.37
CA GLU A 12 -15.16 -24.04 -12.87
C GLU A 12 -14.10 -23.28 -13.71
N GLY A 13 -12.82 -23.31 -13.31
CA GLY A 13 -11.71 -22.62 -13.98
C GLY A 13 -11.17 -21.38 -13.26
N ALA A 14 -11.84 -20.84 -12.22
CA ALA A 14 -11.25 -19.82 -11.37
C ALA A 14 -10.26 -20.48 -10.41
N THR A 15 -8.99 -20.57 -10.80
CA THR A 15 -7.95 -21.00 -9.86
C THR A 15 -7.61 -19.81 -8.93
N TYR A 16 -7.39 -20.07 -7.64
CA TYR A 16 -6.94 -19.05 -6.67
C TYR A 16 -5.74 -18.26 -7.19
N MET A 17 -4.87 -18.92 -7.98
CA MET A 17 -3.69 -18.29 -8.59
C MET A 17 -4.06 -17.25 -9.65
N ASN A 18 -5.14 -17.46 -10.43
CA ASN A 18 -5.59 -16.46 -11.40
C ASN A 18 -6.12 -15.21 -10.72
N ILE A 19 -6.86 -15.37 -9.63
CA ILE A 19 -7.34 -14.24 -8.82
C ILE A 19 -6.14 -13.54 -8.17
N ALA A 20 -5.26 -14.29 -7.51
CA ALA A 20 -4.07 -13.72 -6.86
C ALA A 20 -3.19 -12.93 -7.84
N SER A 21 -2.99 -13.45 -9.06
CA SER A 21 -2.19 -12.77 -10.10
C SER A 21 -2.83 -11.45 -10.57
N LYS A 22 -4.16 -11.36 -10.61
CA LYS A 22 -4.88 -10.12 -10.93
C LYS A 22 -4.76 -9.10 -9.79
N LEU A 23 -4.83 -9.56 -8.54
CA LEU A 23 -4.84 -8.69 -7.37
C LEU A 23 -3.42 -8.25 -6.94
N ALA A 24 -2.39 -9.06 -7.19
CA ALA A 24 -1.03 -8.80 -6.71
C ALA A 24 -0.44 -7.46 -7.13
N PRO A 25 -0.60 -6.95 -8.37
CA PRO A 25 -0.04 -5.69 -8.80
C PRO A 25 -0.80 -4.45 -8.27
N LEU A 26 -1.98 -4.63 -7.69
CA LEU A 26 -2.82 -3.51 -7.25
C LEU A 26 -2.32 -2.91 -5.94
N VAL A 27 -2.24 -1.59 -5.88
CA VAL A 27 -1.95 -0.84 -4.66
C VAL A 27 -3.24 -0.74 -3.85
N ARG A 28 -3.42 -1.65 -2.90
CA ARG A 28 -4.67 -1.85 -2.16
C ARG A 28 -4.60 -1.26 -0.76
N GLU A 29 -4.56 0.07 -0.72
CA GLU A 29 -4.64 0.79 0.54
C GLU A 29 -6.07 0.84 1.08
N THR A 30 -6.24 1.22 2.34
CA THR A 30 -7.55 1.24 3.02
C THR A 30 -8.60 1.99 2.21
N VAL A 31 -8.24 3.14 1.64
CA VAL A 31 -9.06 3.89 0.69
C VAL A 31 -8.21 4.19 -0.53
N SER A 32 -8.41 3.46 -1.63
CA SER A 32 -7.62 3.57 -2.85
C SER A 32 -8.35 3.01 -4.06
N ASP A 33 -7.96 3.46 -5.26
CA ASP A 33 -8.49 2.90 -6.51
C ASP A 33 -8.13 1.42 -6.68
N GLY A 34 -6.94 1.00 -6.23
CA GLY A 34 -6.53 -0.40 -6.27
C GLY A 34 -7.38 -1.32 -5.38
N MET A 35 -7.92 -0.82 -4.26
CA MET A 35 -8.90 -1.56 -3.46
C MET A 35 -10.23 -1.69 -4.22
N ASP A 36 -10.66 -0.64 -4.89
CA ASP A 36 -11.88 -0.64 -5.70
C ASP A 36 -11.79 -1.65 -6.84
N GLU A 37 -10.67 -1.67 -7.56
CA GLU A 37 -10.39 -2.63 -8.64
C GLU A 37 -10.37 -4.06 -8.11
N ALA A 38 -9.75 -4.29 -6.94
CA ALA A 38 -9.69 -5.60 -6.31
C ALA A 38 -11.07 -6.13 -5.94
N LEU A 39 -11.92 -5.31 -5.32
CA LEU A 39 -13.29 -5.69 -4.97
C LEU A 39 -14.16 -5.93 -6.20
N ASN A 40 -14.02 -5.12 -7.25
CA ASN A 40 -14.73 -5.34 -8.51
C ASN A 40 -14.31 -6.67 -9.17
N ALA A 41 -13.01 -6.97 -9.23
CA ALA A 41 -12.51 -8.23 -9.78
C ALA A 41 -12.99 -9.46 -9.00
N LEU A 42 -13.15 -9.33 -7.67
CA LEU A 42 -13.74 -10.38 -6.84
C LEU A 42 -15.25 -10.51 -7.05
N ALA A 43 -15.96 -9.39 -7.18
CA ALA A 43 -17.41 -9.37 -7.39
C ALA A 43 -17.83 -9.98 -8.75
N GLU A 44 -16.94 -10.01 -9.75
CA GLU A 44 -17.16 -10.76 -10.99
C GLU A 44 -17.24 -12.27 -10.78
N GLN A 45 -16.63 -12.78 -9.72
CA GLN A 45 -16.51 -14.21 -9.42
C GLN A 45 -17.40 -14.66 -8.26
N LEU A 46 -17.79 -13.75 -7.39
CA LEU A 46 -18.50 -14.04 -6.15
C LEU A 46 -19.75 -13.17 -6.03
N PRO A 47 -20.86 -13.70 -5.49
CA PRO A 47 -22.07 -12.91 -5.20
C PRO A 47 -21.79 -11.97 -4.01
N MET A 48 -21.16 -10.84 -4.29
CA MET A 48 -20.66 -9.91 -3.28
C MET A 48 -21.53 -8.66 -3.18
N THR A 49 -21.85 -8.28 -1.95
CA THR A 49 -22.39 -6.96 -1.62
C THR A 49 -21.23 -6.03 -1.22
N ILE A 50 -21.15 -4.85 -1.84
CA ILE A 50 -20.12 -3.87 -1.52
C ILE A 50 -20.73 -2.76 -0.67
N HIS A 51 -20.33 -2.69 0.60
CA HIS A 51 -20.66 -1.62 1.54
C HIS A 51 -19.69 -0.45 1.36
N ARG A 52 -20.17 0.80 1.52
CA ARG A 52 -19.40 2.02 1.28
C ARG A 52 -19.46 2.93 2.49
N TYR A 53 -18.32 3.42 2.93
CA TYR A 53 -18.19 4.29 4.10
C TYR A 53 -17.33 5.51 3.73
N PRO A 54 -17.84 6.74 3.82
CA PRO A 54 -17.15 7.92 3.33
C PRO A 54 -15.96 8.32 4.21
N THR A 55 -14.94 8.91 3.60
CA THR A 55 -13.86 9.61 4.30
C THR A 55 -14.40 10.55 5.38
N GLY A 56 -13.78 10.55 6.55
CA GLY A 56 -14.17 11.37 7.69
C GLY A 56 -15.28 10.77 8.57
N MET A 57 -15.84 9.62 8.19
CA MET A 57 -16.80 8.90 9.04
C MET A 57 -16.10 8.35 10.27
N ASN A 58 -16.72 8.50 11.44
CA ASN A 58 -16.23 7.89 12.69
C ASN A 58 -16.47 6.38 12.66
N CYS A 59 -15.44 5.62 13.02
CA CYS A 59 -15.47 4.19 13.19
C CYS A 59 -14.83 3.84 14.54
N PHE A 60 -15.66 3.69 15.58
CA PHE A 60 -15.22 3.51 16.97
C PHE A 60 -14.27 4.64 17.43
N ASP A 61 -12.99 4.33 17.59
CA ASP A 61 -11.92 5.22 18.11
C ASP A 61 -11.05 5.84 17.00
N TRP A 62 -11.39 5.63 15.73
CA TRP A 62 -10.68 6.19 14.60
C TRP A 62 -11.61 6.84 13.57
N ILE A 63 -11.02 7.64 12.66
CA ILE A 63 -11.72 8.32 11.58
C ILE A 63 -11.27 7.69 10.26
N LEU A 64 -12.21 7.39 9.36
CA LEU A 64 -11.88 6.84 8.05
C LEU A 64 -10.99 7.81 7.27
N PRO A 65 -9.83 7.32 6.76
CA PRO A 65 -8.86 8.18 6.09
C PRO A 65 -9.35 8.65 4.72
N GLU A 66 -8.65 9.65 4.20
CA GLU A 66 -8.77 10.08 2.81
C GLU A 66 -8.28 8.98 1.85
N LYS A 67 -8.75 9.03 0.63
CA LYS A 67 -8.18 8.24 -0.46
C LYS A 67 -6.75 8.70 -0.71
N TRP A 68 -5.82 7.73 -0.68
CA TRP A 68 -4.42 7.96 -0.99
C TRP A 68 -4.08 7.43 -2.39
N THR A 69 -3.40 8.25 -3.16
CA THR A 69 -2.91 7.90 -4.50
C THR A 69 -1.41 8.16 -4.56
N CYS A 70 -0.63 7.16 -4.98
CA CYS A 70 0.79 7.30 -5.26
C CYS A 70 1.00 7.26 -6.78
N TYR A 71 1.54 8.34 -7.33
CA TYR A 71 1.86 8.48 -8.76
C TYR A 71 3.27 8.02 -9.09
N GLY A 72 4.10 7.81 -8.07
CA GLY A 72 5.47 7.37 -8.19
C GLY A 72 6.30 7.83 -7.00
N ALA A 73 7.40 7.11 -6.75
CA ALA A 73 8.39 7.53 -5.78
C ALA A 73 9.74 6.89 -6.08
N SER A 74 10.81 7.56 -5.69
CA SER A 74 12.16 7.01 -5.82
C SER A 74 13.10 7.48 -4.70
N LEU A 75 14.06 6.62 -4.40
CA LEU A 75 15.25 6.96 -3.66
C LEU A 75 16.44 6.89 -4.62
N GLN A 76 17.21 7.98 -4.72
CA GLN A 76 18.36 8.07 -5.61
C GLN A 76 19.60 8.53 -4.85
N ARG A 77 20.76 8.09 -5.32
CA ARG A 77 22.05 8.65 -4.95
C ARG A 77 22.21 10.03 -5.59
N ILE A 78 23.09 10.86 -5.06
CA ILE A 78 23.34 12.21 -5.60
C ILE A 78 23.87 12.17 -7.04
N ASN A 79 24.54 11.09 -7.44
CA ASN A 79 25.01 10.87 -8.80
C ASN A 79 23.90 10.52 -9.81
N GLY A 80 22.63 10.36 -9.36
CA GLY A 80 21.48 10.01 -10.18
C GLY A 80 21.17 8.51 -10.26
N GLU A 81 21.97 7.64 -9.64
CA GLU A 81 21.69 6.22 -9.57
C GLU A 81 20.45 5.97 -8.70
N THR A 82 19.44 5.28 -9.25
CA THR A 82 18.25 4.87 -8.50
C THR A 82 18.58 3.67 -7.62
N VAL A 83 18.30 3.80 -6.34
CA VAL A 83 18.45 2.71 -5.36
C VAL A 83 17.25 1.78 -5.41
N PHE A 84 16.03 2.36 -5.47
CA PHE A 84 14.76 1.68 -5.68
C PHE A 84 13.68 2.68 -6.09
N SER A 85 12.59 2.18 -6.67
CA SER A 85 11.43 2.98 -7.04
C SER A 85 10.10 2.27 -6.77
N PHE A 86 9.04 3.07 -6.71
CA PHE A 86 7.65 2.58 -6.58
C PHE A 86 7.24 1.71 -7.77
N GLU A 87 7.70 2.04 -8.97
CA GLU A 87 7.43 1.29 -10.20
C GLU A 87 8.06 -0.10 -10.18
N GLU A 88 9.21 -0.25 -9.51
CA GLU A 88 9.86 -1.54 -9.30
C GLU A 88 9.07 -2.40 -8.31
N ASN A 89 8.67 -1.81 -7.18
CA ASN A 89 7.85 -2.48 -6.18
C ASN A 89 7.10 -1.44 -5.31
N PRO A 90 5.76 -1.40 -5.37
CA PRO A 90 4.96 -0.46 -4.58
C PRO A 90 5.22 -0.53 -3.06
N LEU A 91 5.67 -1.66 -2.53
CA LEU A 91 6.01 -1.80 -1.12
C LEU A 91 7.20 -0.96 -0.66
N PHE A 92 8.01 -0.41 -1.60
CA PHE A 92 9.09 0.50 -1.21
C PHE A 92 8.58 1.80 -0.61
N VAL A 93 7.37 2.22 -0.93
CA VAL A 93 6.78 3.42 -0.33
C VAL A 93 5.95 3.05 0.89
N ARG A 94 6.17 3.74 2.01
CA ARG A 94 5.30 3.60 3.17
C ARG A 94 3.92 4.16 2.82
N SER A 95 2.91 3.34 3.01
CA SER A 95 1.52 3.70 2.72
C SER A 95 1.08 4.97 3.44
N TYR A 96 0.29 5.79 2.77
CA TYR A 96 -0.14 7.11 3.26
C TYR A 96 1.01 8.11 3.45
N SER A 97 2.18 7.90 2.82
CA SER A 97 3.23 8.91 2.79
C SER A 97 2.75 10.21 2.19
N MET A 98 3.10 11.33 2.87
CA MET A 98 2.94 12.68 2.33
C MET A 98 3.87 12.90 1.12
N PRO A 99 3.51 13.78 0.18
CA PRO A 99 4.41 14.14 -0.90
C PRO A 99 5.68 14.81 -0.36
N TYR A 100 6.82 14.45 -0.95
CA TYR A 100 8.11 15.03 -0.60
C TYR A 100 9.05 15.00 -1.80
N GLU A 101 9.74 16.11 -2.05
CA GLU A 101 10.81 16.20 -3.04
C GLU A 101 11.99 16.96 -2.44
N GLY A 102 13.17 16.38 -2.48
CA GLY A 102 14.37 17.07 -1.98
C GLY A 102 15.55 16.14 -1.69
N GLU A 103 16.63 16.79 -1.25
CA GLU A 103 17.81 16.09 -0.74
C GLU A 103 17.75 15.96 0.78
N VAL A 104 18.06 14.77 1.27
CA VAL A 104 18.10 14.46 2.70
C VAL A 104 19.48 13.93 3.11
N SER A 105 19.85 14.16 4.37
CA SER A 105 21.00 13.48 4.95
C SER A 105 20.73 11.99 5.10
N ARG A 106 21.79 11.18 5.10
CA ARG A 106 21.68 9.75 5.41
C ARG A 106 21.02 9.51 6.76
N GLU A 107 21.36 10.32 7.76
CA GLU A 107 20.81 10.19 9.11
C GLU A 107 19.29 10.39 9.13
N ASP A 108 18.81 11.45 8.49
CA ASP A 108 17.37 11.73 8.39
C ASP A 108 16.66 10.67 7.56
N LEU A 109 17.22 10.28 6.41
CA LEU A 109 16.67 9.21 5.58
C LEU A 109 16.47 7.92 6.40
N LEU A 110 17.46 7.50 7.17
CA LEU A 110 17.40 6.27 7.95
C LEU A 110 16.34 6.29 9.06
N ARG A 111 15.91 7.46 9.53
CA ARG A 111 14.76 7.58 10.47
C ARG A 111 13.43 7.30 9.79
N HIS A 112 13.33 7.56 8.50
CA HIS A 112 12.13 7.38 7.68
C HIS A 112 12.13 6.08 6.85
N ILE A 113 13.11 5.20 7.07
CA ILE A 113 13.17 3.87 6.44
C ILE A 113 12.81 2.77 7.44
N VAL A 114 11.79 1.99 7.11
CA VAL A 114 11.35 0.83 7.86
C VAL A 114 11.89 -0.47 7.22
N THR A 115 12.36 -1.39 8.03
CA THR A 115 12.77 -2.74 7.61
C THR A 115 12.06 -3.80 8.44
N HIS A 116 11.89 -5.01 7.89
CA HIS A 116 11.28 -6.11 8.65
C HIS A 116 12.15 -6.49 9.85
N SER A 117 11.53 -6.73 11.02
CA SER A 117 12.26 -6.96 12.28
C SER A 117 13.15 -8.21 12.25
N THR A 118 12.66 -9.31 11.69
CA THR A 118 13.31 -10.63 11.69
C THR A 118 13.80 -11.08 10.32
N ILE A 119 13.02 -10.86 9.25
CA ILE A 119 13.32 -11.36 7.90
C ILE A 119 14.12 -10.31 7.12
N SER A 120 15.41 -10.56 6.89
CA SER A 120 16.33 -9.59 6.29
C SER A 120 16.01 -9.21 4.84
N LYS A 121 15.46 -10.14 4.08
CA LYS A 121 15.12 -9.97 2.65
C LYS A 121 13.70 -9.50 2.40
N ALA A 122 12.85 -9.40 3.43
CA ALA A 122 11.50 -8.91 3.28
C ALA A 122 11.46 -7.38 3.25
N ILE A 123 10.62 -6.83 2.36
CA ILE A 123 10.16 -5.44 2.41
C ILE A 123 8.89 -5.45 3.26
N PRO A 124 8.84 -4.75 4.40
CA PRO A 124 7.65 -4.74 5.22
C PRO A 124 6.55 -3.87 4.59
N TYR A 125 5.31 -4.27 4.74
CA TYR A 125 4.18 -3.36 4.56
C TYR A 125 4.04 -2.50 5.82
N LYS A 126 4.08 -1.19 5.68
CA LYS A 126 3.85 -0.22 6.76
C LYS A 126 2.85 0.83 6.28
N GLN A 127 1.75 0.94 7.00
CA GLN A 127 0.71 1.94 6.77
C GLN A 127 0.71 2.95 7.92
N GLU A 128 0.54 4.24 7.60
CA GLU A 128 0.47 5.31 8.58
C GLU A 128 -0.45 6.44 8.08
N PHE A 129 -1.73 6.37 8.44
CA PHE A 129 -2.71 7.38 8.05
C PHE A 129 -3.13 8.30 9.20
N ILE A 130 -2.70 8.02 10.44
CA ILE A 130 -3.00 8.84 11.62
C ILE A 130 -2.01 10.01 11.70
N GLU A 131 -0.73 9.69 11.62
CA GLU A 131 0.34 10.70 11.60
C GLU A 131 0.73 11.03 10.16
N ARG A 132 0.73 12.32 9.83
CA ARG A 132 1.13 12.81 8.50
C ARG A 132 2.65 12.84 8.40
N ASP A 133 3.22 11.82 7.81
CA ASP A 133 4.66 11.68 7.61
C ASP A 133 4.96 11.03 6.26
N CYS A 134 6.21 10.98 5.84
CA CYS A 134 6.63 10.31 4.61
C CYS A 134 7.75 9.33 4.87
N GLY A 135 7.94 8.34 4.01
CA GLY A 135 9.04 7.41 4.15
C GLY A 135 8.97 6.20 3.25
N PHE A 136 9.95 5.35 3.45
CA PHE A 136 10.15 4.16 2.66
C PHE A 136 10.18 2.89 3.50
N CYS A 137 9.92 1.77 2.85
CA CYS A 137 10.17 0.43 3.36
C CYS A 137 11.21 -0.25 2.46
N CYS A 138 12.14 -0.98 3.02
CA CYS A 138 13.09 -1.73 2.20
C CYS A 138 13.62 -2.97 2.95
N THR A 139 14.43 -3.77 2.26
CA THR A 139 15.13 -4.89 2.90
C THR A 139 16.25 -4.37 3.81
N LYS A 140 16.68 -5.18 4.78
CA LYS A 140 17.86 -4.84 5.60
C LYS A 140 19.15 -4.73 4.77
N GLU A 141 19.23 -5.45 3.66
CA GLU A 141 20.38 -5.41 2.75
C GLU A 141 20.46 -4.05 2.04
N ILE A 142 19.33 -3.57 1.48
CA ILE A 142 19.25 -2.23 0.88
C ILE A 142 19.57 -1.17 1.94
N ARG A 143 18.97 -1.22 3.12
CA ARG A 143 19.25 -0.25 4.18
C ARG A 143 20.74 -0.19 4.55
N LYS A 144 21.44 -1.34 4.58
CA LYS A 144 22.89 -1.40 4.85
C LYS A 144 23.74 -0.84 3.72
N SER A 145 23.28 -0.92 2.46
CA SER A 145 23.98 -0.37 1.29
C SER A 145 23.88 1.15 1.16
N LEU A 146 23.05 1.80 1.99
CA LEU A 146 22.94 3.25 2.05
C LEU A 146 24.13 3.85 2.82
N THR A 147 25.24 4.08 2.14
CA THR A 147 26.50 4.55 2.73
C THR A 147 26.85 5.99 2.38
N ASP A 148 26.18 6.60 1.40
CA ASP A 148 26.42 7.98 0.97
C ASP A 148 25.94 8.97 2.05
N GLU A 149 26.53 10.15 2.11
CA GLU A 149 26.14 11.19 3.09
C GLU A 149 24.77 11.78 2.81
N ARG A 150 24.36 11.84 1.54
CA ARG A 150 23.08 12.44 1.10
C ARG A 150 22.42 11.59 0.00
N TYR A 151 21.11 11.74 -0.10
CA TYR A 151 20.26 11.07 -1.08
C TYR A 151 19.20 12.04 -1.61
N LYS A 152 18.73 11.80 -2.82
CA LYS A 152 17.54 12.46 -3.39
C LYS A 152 16.31 11.59 -3.13
N VAL A 153 15.28 12.21 -2.60
CA VAL A 153 13.97 11.60 -2.33
C VAL A 153 12.95 12.30 -3.20
N ASP A 154 12.15 11.53 -3.91
CA ASP A 154 10.96 11.97 -4.64
C ASP A 154 9.80 11.05 -4.25
N ILE A 155 8.74 11.60 -3.67
CA ILE A 155 7.49 10.91 -3.33
C ILE A 155 6.33 11.77 -3.84
N ARG A 156 5.64 11.28 -4.87
CA ARG A 156 4.54 11.98 -5.54
C ARG A 156 3.22 11.33 -5.19
N THR A 157 2.58 11.87 -4.18
CA THR A 157 1.32 11.35 -3.64
C THR A 157 0.28 12.45 -3.52
N ASP A 158 -0.98 12.05 -3.44
CA ASP A 158 -2.12 12.94 -3.23
C ASP A 158 -3.15 12.32 -2.29
N PHE A 159 -3.91 13.19 -1.63
CA PHE A 159 -4.99 12.85 -0.72
C PHE A 159 -6.28 13.50 -1.20
N SER A 160 -7.33 12.72 -1.34
CA SER A 160 -8.62 13.20 -1.80
C SER A 160 -9.77 12.53 -1.04
N TYR A 161 -10.95 13.10 -1.14
CA TYR A 161 -12.15 12.47 -0.61
C TYR A 161 -12.39 11.12 -1.30
N GLY A 162 -12.79 10.10 -0.54
CA GLY A 162 -13.04 8.76 -1.05
C GLY A 162 -13.97 7.96 -0.15
N GLU A 163 -14.03 6.67 -0.38
CA GLU A 163 -14.86 5.74 0.39
C GLU A 163 -14.05 4.48 0.73
N LEU A 164 -14.07 4.09 2.00
CA LEU A 164 -13.70 2.72 2.38
C LEU A 164 -14.78 1.77 1.86
N LYS A 165 -14.37 0.72 1.16
CA LYS A 165 -15.27 -0.32 0.66
C LYS A 165 -15.00 -1.65 1.35
N VAL A 166 -16.07 -2.33 1.71
CA VAL A 166 -16.02 -3.65 2.32
C VAL A 166 -16.88 -4.60 1.49
N GLY A 167 -16.29 -5.67 0.97
CA GLY A 167 -17.01 -6.72 0.27
C GLY A 167 -17.52 -7.79 1.23
N GLU A 168 -18.81 -8.09 1.19
CA GLU A 168 -19.46 -9.14 1.97
C GLU A 168 -20.02 -10.22 1.06
N VAL A 169 -19.70 -11.48 1.35
CA VAL A 169 -20.26 -12.68 0.71
C VAL A 169 -20.95 -13.51 1.77
N VAL A 170 -22.26 -13.76 1.58
CA VAL A 170 -23.13 -14.52 2.52
C VAL A 170 -23.62 -15.82 1.92
#